data_eaf092de375c71aec795b5df53b09e38
#
_entry.id   eaf092de375c71aec795b5df53b09e38
#
_cell.length_a   1.000
_cell.length_b   1.000
_cell.length_c   1.000
_cell.angle_alpha   90.00
_cell.angle_beta   90.00
_cell.angle_gamma   90.00
#
_symmetry.space_group_name_H-M   'P 1'
#
loop_
_entity.id
_entity.type
_entity.pdbx_description
1 polymer ?
#
loop_
_entity_poly.entity_id
_entity_poly.type
_entity_poly.pdbx_seq_one_letter_code
_entity_poly.pdbx_strand_id
1 'polypeptide(L)'
;MPIEKYLKKLIYLIMEINKQKSAVRSSASEAIIDQGLRSYMLKVYNYMASGVLLTGFVALLFFKMAVVTSAEGQIIGLTNFGNSIYASGLKWVIMLAPLAVVFYMSFGIAKMSAATAQTTYWEFAALMGASLSSIFLIYTGASITRVFFIT
;
A
#
# COMPACT_ATOMS: atom_id res chain seq x y z
N MET A 1 0.35 66.06 -27.54
CA MET A 1 -1.08 65.70 -27.58
C MET A 1 -1.48 64.97 -26.30
N PRO A 2 -2.42 65.46 -25.53
CA PRO A 2 -2.82 64.80 -24.27
C PRO A 2 -3.41 63.42 -24.49
N ILE A 3 -4.03 63.13 -25.61
CA ILE A 3 -4.69 61.86 -25.95
C ILE A 3 -3.68 60.68 -26.01
N GLU A 4 -2.54 60.91 -26.57
CA GLU A 4 -1.50 59.87 -26.67
C GLU A 4 -1.00 59.41 -25.31
N LYS A 5 -0.86 60.32 -24.38
CA LYS A 5 -0.45 60.03 -23.00
C LYS A 5 -1.49 59.19 -22.27
N TYR A 6 -2.78 59.48 -22.48
CA TYR A 6 -3.89 58.70 -21.88
C TYR A 6 -3.99 57.32 -22.49
N LEU A 7 -3.79 57.17 -23.78
CA LEU A 7 -3.77 55.86 -24.46
C LEU A 7 -2.65 54.97 -23.94
N LYS A 8 -1.45 55.50 -23.80
CA LYS A 8 -0.31 54.75 -23.24
C LYS A 8 -0.59 54.31 -21.80
N LYS A 9 -1.18 55.18 -20.98
CA LYS A 9 -1.57 54.84 -19.60
C LYS A 9 -2.62 53.77 -19.58
N LEU A 10 -3.64 53.82 -20.44
CA LEU A 10 -4.67 52.78 -20.56
C LEU A 10 -4.09 51.43 -20.96
N ILE A 11 -3.21 51.40 -21.97
CA ILE A 11 -2.53 50.18 -22.43
C ILE A 11 -1.73 49.59 -21.28
N TYR A 12 -1.00 50.42 -20.54
CA TYR A 12 -0.21 49.98 -19.39
C TYR A 12 -1.09 49.34 -18.28
N LEU A 13 -2.20 49.97 -17.97
CA LEU A 13 -3.17 49.44 -16.99
C LEU A 13 -3.80 48.11 -17.43
N ILE A 14 -4.14 47.97 -18.71
CA ILE A 14 -4.66 46.73 -19.28
C ILE A 14 -3.62 45.60 -19.22
N MET A 15 -2.36 45.90 -19.52
CA MET A 15 -1.26 44.94 -19.40
C MET A 15 -1.04 44.48 -17.97
N GLU A 16 -1.12 45.40 -17.00
CA GLU A 16 -0.98 45.11 -15.58
C GLU A 16 -2.14 44.20 -15.08
N ILE A 17 -3.38 44.50 -15.44
CA ILE A 17 -4.55 43.69 -15.12
C ILE A 17 -4.44 42.27 -15.71
N ASN A 18 -4.00 42.15 -16.94
CA ASN A 18 -3.80 40.86 -17.59
C ASN A 18 -2.70 40.05 -16.91
N LYS A 19 -1.62 40.69 -16.51
CA LYS A 19 -0.54 40.05 -15.76
C LYS A 19 -1.02 39.51 -14.39
N GLN A 20 -1.82 40.30 -13.67
CA GLN A 20 -2.41 39.85 -12.42
C GLN A 20 -3.41 38.70 -12.63
N LYS A 21 -4.24 38.74 -13.65
CA LYS A 21 -5.17 37.64 -13.98
C LYS A 21 -4.44 36.34 -14.31
N SER A 22 -3.34 36.42 -15.04
CA SER A 22 -2.53 35.22 -15.35
C SER A 22 -1.85 34.64 -14.12
N ALA A 23 -1.35 35.49 -13.22
CA ALA A 23 -0.73 35.05 -11.95
C ALA A 23 -1.76 34.38 -11.04
N VAL A 24 -2.97 34.93 -10.90
CA VAL A 24 -4.07 34.33 -10.11
C VAL A 24 -4.51 33.00 -10.72
N ARG A 25 -4.58 32.88 -12.04
CA ARG A 25 -4.93 31.63 -12.72
C ARG A 25 -3.88 30.54 -12.50
N SER A 26 -2.60 30.89 -12.56
CA SER A 26 -1.54 29.91 -12.33
C SER A 26 -1.55 29.39 -10.89
N SER A 27 -1.69 30.28 -9.90
CA SER A 27 -1.75 29.88 -8.49
C SER A 27 -3.00 29.03 -8.16
N ALA A 28 -4.15 29.36 -8.75
CA ALA A 28 -5.36 28.55 -8.59
C ALA A 28 -5.21 27.17 -9.24
N SER A 29 -4.58 27.09 -10.40
CA SER A 29 -4.30 25.84 -11.09
C SER A 29 -3.33 24.96 -10.28
N GLU A 30 -2.29 25.53 -9.74
CA GLU A 30 -1.33 24.82 -8.86
C GLU A 30 -2.02 24.29 -7.60
N ALA A 31 -2.88 25.09 -6.95
CA ALA A 31 -3.62 24.66 -5.78
C ALA A 31 -4.56 23.47 -6.07
N ILE A 32 -5.22 23.45 -7.23
CA ILE A 32 -6.08 22.35 -7.67
C ILE A 32 -5.25 21.09 -7.94
N ILE A 33 -4.10 21.22 -8.57
CA ILE A 33 -3.17 20.12 -8.83
C ILE A 33 -2.65 19.54 -7.51
N ASP A 34 -2.27 20.40 -6.55
CA ASP A 34 -1.82 19.97 -5.23
C ASP A 34 -2.90 19.22 -4.44
N GLN A 35 -4.15 19.67 -4.49
CA GLN A 35 -5.27 18.96 -3.85
C GLN A 35 -5.53 17.61 -4.52
N GLY A 36 -5.45 17.53 -5.83
CA GLY A 36 -5.59 16.29 -6.58
C GLY A 36 -4.49 15.30 -6.25
N LEU A 37 -3.25 15.73 -6.22
CA LEU A 37 -2.09 14.92 -5.82
C LEU A 37 -2.22 14.44 -4.38
N ARG A 38 -2.60 15.30 -3.46
CA ARG A 38 -2.78 14.95 -2.05
C ARG A 38 -3.88 13.89 -1.89
N SER A 39 -5.01 14.06 -2.55
CA SER A 39 -6.11 13.08 -2.53
C SER A 39 -5.67 11.72 -3.09
N TYR A 40 -4.92 11.72 -4.18
CA TYR A 40 -4.37 10.51 -4.78
C TYR A 40 -3.38 9.81 -3.85
N MET A 41 -2.44 10.54 -3.26
CA MET A 41 -1.46 10.03 -2.32
C MET A 41 -2.12 9.43 -1.06
N LEU A 42 -3.16 10.07 -0.54
CA LEU A 42 -3.93 9.55 0.60
C LEU A 42 -4.64 8.23 0.25
N LYS A 43 -5.18 8.10 -0.96
CA LYS A 43 -5.77 6.83 -1.42
C LYS A 43 -4.74 5.71 -1.50
N VAL A 44 -3.59 5.98 -2.11
CA VAL A 44 -2.49 5.00 -2.22
C VAL A 44 -2.01 4.59 -0.83
N TYR A 45 -1.85 5.54 0.08
CA TYR A 45 -1.42 5.28 1.44
C TYR A 45 -2.44 4.42 2.21
N ASN A 46 -3.72 4.68 2.05
CA ASN A 46 -4.79 3.85 2.64
C ASN A 46 -4.77 2.41 2.09
N TYR A 47 -4.54 2.22 0.81
CA TYR A 47 -4.39 0.88 0.23
C TYR A 47 -3.17 0.15 0.79
N MET A 48 -2.04 0.82 0.92
CA MET A 48 -0.85 0.24 1.53
C MET A 48 -1.10 -0.15 2.99
N ALA A 49 -1.68 0.73 3.77
CA ALA A 49 -2.01 0.47 5.17
C ALA A 49 -2.98 -0.71 5.32
N SER A 50 -4.02 -0.77 4.50
CA SER A 50 -4.98 -1.88 4.52
C SER A 50 -4.33 -3.20 4.10
N GLY A 51 -3.41 -3.19 3.14
CA GLY A 51 -2.66 -4.38 2.74
C GLY A 51 -1.77 -4.91 3.86
N VAL A 52 -1.06 -4.03 4.57
CA VAL A 52 -0.24 -4.41 5.73
C VAL A 52 -1.09 -4.98 6.86
N LEU A 53 -2.24 -4.35 7.16
CA LEU A 53 -3.18 -4.86 8.15
C LEU A 53 -3.72 -6.26 7.79
N LEU A 54 -4.10 -6.45 6.53
CA LEU A 54 -4.55 -7.76 6.03
C LEU A 54 -3.44 -8.81 6.14
N THR A 55 -2.22 -8.48 5.75
CA THR A 55 -1.06 -9.37 5.87
C THR A 55 -0.84 -9.78 7.31
N GLY A 56 -0.84 -8.85 8.25
CA GLY A 56 -0.69 -9.12 9.68
C GLY A 56 -1.83 -9.97 10.23
N PHE A 57 -3.07 -9.68 9.86
CA PHE A 57 -4.23 -10.45 10.30
C PHE A 57 -4.20 -11.90 9.78
N VAL A 58 -3.88 -12.10 8.51
CA VAL A 58 -3.75 -13.43 7.91
C VAL A 58 -2.60 -14.21 8.57
N ALA A 59 -1.46 -13.56 8.79
CA ALA A 59 -0.32 -14.19 9.47
C ALA A 59 -0.69 -14.69 10.86
N LEU A 60 -1.40 -13.89 11.66
CA LEU A 60 -1.87 -14.28 13.00
C LEU A 60 -2.92 -15.39 12.94
N LEU A 61 -3.84 -15.35 11.97
CA LEU A 61 -4.84 -16.40 11.77
C LEU A 61 -4.18 -17.75 11.46
N PHE A 62 -3.32 -17.78 10.49
CA PHE A 62 -2.58 -18.99 10.10
C PHE A 62 -1.73 -19.51 11.25
N PHE A 63 -1.07 -18.63 11.99
CA PHE A 63 -0.29 -19.01 13.16
C PHE A 63 -1.17 -19.67 14.23
N LYS A 64 -2.30 -19.06 14.59
CA LYS A 64 -3.24 -19.62 15.58
C LYS A 64 -3.85 -20.94 15.13
N MET A 65 -4.13 -21.10 13.84
CA MET A 65 -4.65 -22.35 13.30
C MET A 65 -3.58 -23.46 13.23
N ALA A 66 -2.33 -23.09 13.06
CA ALA A 66 -1.22 -24.03 12.89
C ALA A 66 -0.62 -24.53 14.20
N VAL A 67 -0.84 -23.83 15.31
CA VAL A 67 -0.17 -24.03 16.59
C VAL A 67 -1.16 -24.35 17.68
N VAL A 68 -0.82 -25.38 18.50
CA VAL A 68 -1.50 -25.65 19.76
C VAL A 68 -0.80 -24.86 20.87
N THR A 69 -1.53 -23.95 21.47
CA THR A 69 -1.01 -23.08 22.54
C THR A 69 -1.53 -23.57 23.90
N SER A 70 -0.64 -23.61 24.88
CA SER A 70 -1.00 -23.85 26.28
C SER A 70 -1.84 -22.71 26.86
N ALA A 71 -2.54 -22.94 27.96
CA ALA A 71 -3.22 -21.92 28.73
C ALA A 71 -2.27 -20.77 29.19
N GLU A 72 -0.97 -21.05 29.27
CA GLU A 72 0.08 -20.08 29.62
C GLU A 72 0.67 -19.35 28.40
N GLY A 73 0.14 -19.58 27.19
CA GLY A 73 0.59 -18.92 25.96
C GLY A 73 1.84 -19.54 25.33
N GLN A 74 2.30 -20.69 25.83
CA GLN A 74 3.45 -21.40 25.22
C GLN A 74 2.98 -22.33 24.10
N ILE A 75 3.82 -22.44 23.06
CA ILE A 75 3.60 -23.34 21.94
C ILE A 75 3.93 -24.77 22.38
N ILE A 76 2.91 -25.63 22.46
CA ILE A 76 3.07 -27.04 22.85
C ILE A 76 3.38 -27.90 21.60
N GLY A 77 2.83 -27.56 20.44
CA GLY A 77 2.98 -28.34 19.24
C GLY A 77 2.25 -27.75 18.04
N LEU A 78 2.33 -28.45 16.94
CA LEU A 78 1.63 -28.11 15.69
C LEU A 78 0.29 -28.86 15.64
N THR A 79 -0.77 -28.19 15.17
CA THR A 79 -2.03 -28.86 14.83
C THR A 79 -1.83 -29.75 13.60
N ASN A 80 -2.80 -30.64 13.31
CA ASN A 80 -2.77 -31.42 12.06
C ASN A 80 -2.65 -30.50 10.82
N PHE A 81 -3.28 -29.35 10.85
CA PHE A 81 -3.18 -28.32 9.81
C PHE A 81 -1.74 -27.75 9.72
N GLY A 82 -1.16 -27.37 10.85
CA GLY A 82 0.21 -26.88 10.94
C GLY A 82 1.22 -27.91 10.50
N ASN A 83 1.04 -29.16 10.90
CA ASN A 83 1.92 -30.25 10.51
C ASN A 83 1.85 -30.52 8.99
N SER A 84 0.66 -30.50 8.41
CA SER A 84 0.49 -30.65 6.95
C SER A 84 1.16 -29.53 6.16
N ILE A 85 1.13 -28.30 6.65
CA ILE A 85 1.69 -27.15 5.97
C ILE A 85 3.22 -27.06 6.19
N TYR A 86 3.66 -27.18 7.44
CA TYR A 86 5.05 -26.86 7.80
C TYR A 86 5.99 -28.06 7.83
N ALA A 87 5.48 -29.26 8.12
CA ALA A 87 6.30 -30.49 8.10
C ALA A 87 6.38 -31.13 6.72
N SER A 88 5.42 -30.89 5.83
CA SER A 88 5.45 -31.36 4.45
C SER A 88 6.16 -30.38 3.52
N GLY A 89 6.46 -30.83 2.30
CA GLY A 89 7.01 -29.96 1.26
C GLY A 89 6.16 -28.74 0.89
N LEU A 90 4.92 -28.65 1.39
CA LEU A 90 3.98 -27.56 1.17
C LEU A 90 4.50 -26.22 1.71
N LYS A 91 5.36 -26.23 2.74
CA LYS A 91 6.01 -25.00 3.25
C LYS A 91 6.79 -24.27 2.16
N TRP A 92 7.48 -25.02 1.28
CA TRP A 92 8.23 -24.43 0.19
C TRP A 92 7.32 -23.74 -0.83
N VAL A 93 6.16 -24.36 -1.12
CA VAL A 93 5.15 -23.77 -2.00
C VAL A 93 4.61 -22.47 -1.40
N ILE A 94 4.30 -22.45 -0.11
CA ILE A 94 3.78 -21.25 0.57
C ILE A 94 4.84 -20.15 0.66
N MET A 95 6.10 -20.49 0.87
CA MET A 95 7.19 -19.51 0.88
C MET A 95 7.47 -18.92 -0.51
N LEU A 96 7.34 -19.72 -1.56
CA LEU A 96 7.57 -19.30 -2.94
C LEU A 96 6.33 -18.67 -3.61
N ALA A 97 5.14 -18.91 -3.07
CA ALA A 97 3.88 -18.41 -3.62
C ALA A 97 3.86 -16.89 -3.82
N PRO A 98 4.29 -16.03 -2.88
CA PRO A 98 4.35 -14.59 -3.10
C PRO A 98 5.25 -14.20 -4.27
N LEU A 99 6.37 -14.89 -4.41
CA LEU A 99 7.31 -14.68 -5.53
C LEU A 99 6.64 -15.03 -6.87
N ALA A 100 5.92 -16.15 -6.93
CA ALA A 100 5.17 -16.55 -8.12
C ALA A 100 4.11 -15.52 -8.52
N VAL A 101 3.40 -14.94 -7.54
CA VAL A 101 2.40 -13.86 -7.79
C VAL A 101 3.08 -12.60 -8.32
N VAL A 102 4.25 -12.23 -7.80
CA VAL A 102 5.02 -11.09 -8.31
C VAL A 102 5.41 -11.31 -9.77
N PHE A 103 5.89 -12.49 -10.13
CA PHE A 103 6.20 -12.83 -11.52
C PHE A 103 4.95 -12.78 -12.40
N TYR A 104 3.84 -13.35 -11.93
CA TYR A 104 2.56 -13.31 -12.63
C TYR A 104 2.10 -11.88 -12.88
N MET A 105 2.16 -11.01 -11.88
CA MET A 105 1.86 -9.59 -12.02
C MET A 105 2.81 -8.89 -13.01
N SER A 106 4.10 -9.18 -12.93
CA SER A 106 5.11 -8.55 -13.79
C SER A 106 4.87 -8.83 -15.28
N PHE A 107 4.45 -10.04 -15.61
CA PHE A 107 4.12 -10.39 -17.00
C PHE A 107 2.73 -9.91 -17.43
N GLY A 108 1.79 -9.81 -16.51
CA GLY A 108 0.39 -9.50 -16.80
C GLY A 108 0.00 -8.03 -16.64
N ILE A 109 0.83 -7.20 -16.02
CA ILE A 109 0.48 -5.82 -15.61
C ILE A 109 0.03 -4.93 -16.78
N ALA A 110 0.60 -5.13 -17.96
CA ALA A 110 0.25 -4.36 -19.16
C ALA A 110 -1.17 -4.69 -19.69
N LYS A 111 -1.72 -5.85 -19.36
CA LYS A 111 -3.02 -6.34 -19.80
C LYS A 111 -4.10 -6.33 -18.71
N MET A 112 -3.71 -6.03 -17.46
CA MET A 112 -4.64 -6.00 -16.32
C MET A 112 -5.42 -4.70 -16.26
N SER A 113 -6.74 -4.82 -16.01
CA SER A 113 -7.54 -3.68 -15.60
C SER A 113 -7.22 -3.26 -14.17
N ALA A 114 -7.57 -2.02 -13.80
CA ALA A 114 -7.38 -1.52 -12.44
C ALA A 114 -8.04 -2.41 -11.37
N ALA A 115 -9.23 -2.95 -11.65
CA ALA A 115 -9.94 -3.87 -10.75
C ALA A 115 -9.18 -5.18 -10.56
N THR A 116 -8.64 -5.76 -11.63
CA THR A 116 -7.84 -6.99 -11.58
C THR A 116 -6.55 -6.79 -10.80
N ALA A 117 -5.85 -5.68 -11.01
CA ALA A 117 -4.64 -5.33 -10.27
C ALA A 117 -4.93 -5.19 -8.77
N GLN A 118 -6.05 -4.60 -8.40
CA GLN A 118 -6.48 -4.44 -7.02
C GLN A 118 -6.77 -5.78 -6.35
N THR A 119 -7.48 -6.68 -7.02
CA THR A 119 -7.76 -8.04 -6.54
C THR A 119 -6.46 -8.82 -6.34
N THR A 120 -5.54 -8.76 -7.31
CA THR A 120 -4.23 -9.42 -7.23
C THR A 120 -3.39 -8.87 -6.08
N TYR A 121 -3.48 -7.58 -5.79
CA TYR A 121 -2.83 -6.97 -4.63
C TYR A 121 -3.33 -7.56 -3.31
N TRP A 122 -4.64 -7.72 -3.14
CA TRP A 122 -5.22 -8.34 -1.94
C TRP A 122 -4.81 -9.80 -1.78
N GLU A 123 -4.81 -10.55 -2.88
CA GLU A 123 -4.35 -11.94 -2.92
C GLU A 123 -2.87 -12.05 -2.55
N PHE A 124 -2.03 -11.18 -3.09
CA PHE A 124 -0.62 -11.07 -2.73
C PHE A 124 -0.42 -10.77 -1.24
N ALA A 125 -1.17 -9.82 -0.69
CA ALA A 125 -1.10 -9.48 0.73
C ALA A 125 -1.48 -10.66 1.63
N ALA A 126 -2.49 -11.45 1.25
CA ALA A 126 -2.88 -12.66 1.97
C ALA A 126 -1.79 -13.75 1.90
N LEU A 127 -1.20 -13.99 0.74
CA LEU A 127 -0.10 -14.95 0.56
C LEU A 127 1.16 -14.54 1.35
N MET A 128 1.46 -13.24 1.36
CA MET A 128 2.55 -12.72 2.21
C MET A 128 2.27 -12.97 3.69
N GLY A 129 1.04 -12.77 4.14
CA GLY A 129 0.63 -13.08 5.51
C GLY A 129 0.82 -14.56 5.86
N ALA A 130 0.43 -15.46 4.97
CA ALA A 130 0.62 -16.89 5.14
C ALA A 130 2.11 -17.28 5.21
N SER A 131 2.95 -16.67 4.36
CA SER A 131 4.40 -16.88 4.38
C SER A 131 5.06 -16.37 5.66
N LEU A 132 4.64 -15.18 6.13
CA LEU A 132 5.12 -14.60 7.39
C LEU A 132 4.72 -15.44 8.60
N SER A 133 3.59 -16.16 8.55
CA SER A 133 3.18 -17.08 9.59
C SER A 133 4.25 -18.14 9.91
N SER A 134 5.01 -18.59 8.91
CA SER A 134 6.11 -19.53 9.11
C SER A 134 7.25 -18.95 9.96
N ILE A 135 7.49 -17.65 9.83
CA ILE A 135 8.49 -16.92 10.63
C ILE A 135 8.05 -16.82 12.09
N PHE A 136 6.75 -16.64 12.34
CA PHE A 136 6.19 -16.64 13.71
C PHE A 136 6.41 -17.95 14.45
N LEU A 137 6.50 -19.07 13.74
CA LEU A 137 6.81 -20.38 14.35
C LEU A 137 8.26 -20.50 14.80
N ILE A 138 9.20 -19.87 14.09
CA ILE A 138 10.63 -19.93 14.39
C ILE A 138 10.99 -18.97 15.51
N TYR A 139 10.40 -17.77 15.49
CA TYR A 139 10.64 -16.71 16.47
C TYR A 139 9.52 -16.68 17.52
N THR A 140 9.89 -16.41 18.77
CA THR A 140 8.91 -16.26 19.85
C THR A 140 7.95 -15.12 19.54
N GLY A 141 6.65 -15.37 19.61
CA GLY A 141 5.62 -14.40 19.22
C GLY A 141 5.74 -13.02 19.89
N ALA A 142 6.23 -12.97 21.14
CA ALA A 142 6.48 -11.71 21.85
C ALA A 142 7.53 -10.83 21.17
N SER A 143 8.59 -11.42 20.63
CA SER A 143 9.67 -10.69 19.96
C SER A 143 9.20 -10.09 18.63
N ILE A 144 8.41 -10.83 17.86
CA ILE A 144 7.87 -10.40 16.58
C ILE A 144 6.86 -9.28 16.76
N THR A 145 5.95 -9.43 17.72
CA THR A 145 4.96 -8.37 18.03
C THR A 145 5.65 -7.08 18.43
N ARG A 146 6.70 -7.16 19.23
CA ARG A 146 7.48 -6.00 19.64
C ARG A 146 8.15 -5.31 18.44
N VAL A 147 8.78 -6.07 17.56
CA VAL A 147 9.41 -5.53 16.34
C VAL A 147 8.37 -4.91 15.41
N PHE A 148 7.23 -5.55 15.21
CA PHE A 148 6.16 -5.05 14.36
C PHE A 148 5.60 -3.70 14.84
N PHE A 149 5.45 -3.53 16.16
CA PHE A 149 4.97 -2.27 16.73
C PHE A 149 6.03 -1.16 16.82
N ILE A 150 7.31 -1.51 16.80
CA ILE A 150 8.42 -0.53 16.81
C ILE A 150 8.67 0.02 15.39
N THR A 151 8.41 -0.77 14.35
CA THR A 151 8.60 -0.38 12.95
C THR A 151 7.45 0.45 12.43
#